data_f5af7b21cd9b4f3e032fa2f563f7bc51
#
_entry.id   f5af7b21cd9b4f3e032fa2f563f7bc51
#
_cell.length_a   1.000
_cell.length_b   1.000
_cell.length_c   1.000
_cell.angle_alpha   90.00
_cell.angle_beta   90.00
_cell.angle_gamma   90.00
#
_symmetry.space_group_name_H-M   'P 1'
#
loop_
_entity.id
_entity.type
_entity.pdbx_description
1 polymer ?
#
loop_
_entity_poly.entity_id
_entity_poly.type
_entity_poly.pdbx_seq_one_letter_code
_entity_poly.pdbx_strand_id
1 'polypeptide(L)'
;YPNRGNHLYAIDALCVNIHDALANSIFDGLENYHKFLYMAPEFLSTAGLNSESVVSKETFVLFIDKFKGHTDVNKGLYLFDCCKIVSSIQECSKEVLQLQGEFYYTLNFEPLFFPNIEEEDGIRYVTSPVVTKLFALLGFIYIRMYSLLDYITKLAIEIENLKTQFSSYVKLTSKNSQYGDKKKVSLNNYKGSLFEQCPFINEIESVRNHIIH
;
A
#
# COMPACT_ATOMS: atom_id res chain seq x y z
N TYR A 1 -12.33 -9.88 -18.69
CA TYR A 1 -10.95 -9.37 -18.84
C TYR A 1 -9.97 -10.55 -18.72
N PRO A 2 -9.52 -11.14 -19.84
CA PRO A 2 -8.77 -12.40 -19.84
C PRO A 2 -7.40 -12.33 -19.12
N ASN A 3 -6.81 -11.15 -18.95
CA ASN A 3 -5.47 -11.00 -18.37
C ASN A 3 -5.44 -10.46 -16.93
N ARG A 4 -6.59 -10.26 -16.28
CA ARG A 4 -6.66 -9.66 -14.94
C ARG A 4 -5.91 -10.49 -13.89
N GLY A 5 -5.99 -11.82 -13.97
CA GLY A 5 -5.27 -12.72 -13.07
C GLY A 5 -3.76 -12.57 -13.17
N ASN A 6 -3.23 -12.42 -14.39
CA ASN A 6 -1.79 -12.32 -14.61
C ASN A 6 -1.17 -11.08 -13.94
N HIS A 7 -1.86 -9.95 -13.96
CA HIS A 7 -1.38 -8.73 -13.29
C HIS A 7 -1.36 -8.87 -11.77
N LEU A 8 -2.38 -9.52 -11.19
CA LEU A 8 -2.42 -9.79 -9.75
C LEU A 8 -1.27 -10.71 -9.32
N TYR A 9 -1.04 -11.80 -10.07
CA TYR A 9 0.09 -12.69 -9.81
C TYR A 9 1.44 -11.99 -9.96
N ALA A 10 1.59 -11.10 -10.94
CA ALA A 10 2.83 -10.32 -11.10
C ALA A 10 3.07 -9.39 -9.91
N ILE A 11 2.04 -8.73 -9.39
CA ILE A 11 2.14 -7.88 -8.19
C ILE A 11 2.52 -8.74 -6.99
N ASP A 12 1.87 -9.88 -6.79
CA ASP A 12 2.17 -10.78 -5.68
C ASP A 12 3.62 -11.27 -5.75
N ALA A 13 4.09 -11.69 -6.91
CA ALA A 13 5.48 -12.13 -7.11
C ALA A 13 6.50 -11.01 -6.82
N LEU A 14 6.22 -9.78 -7.27
CA LEU A 14 7.08 -8.63 -6.97
C LEU A 14 7.13 -8.33 -5.47
N CYS A 15 6.00 -8.40 -4.77
CA CYS A 15 5.93 -8.18 -3.32
C CYS A 15 6.72 -9.24 -2.55
N VAL A 16 6.64 -10.51 -2.96
CA VAL A 16 7.46 -11.60 -2.37
C VAL A 16 8.94 -11.34 -2.60
N ASN A 17 9.34 -10.98 -3.83
CA ASN A 17 10.74 -10.69 -4.14
C ASN A 17 11.29 -9.51 -3.31
N ILE A 18 10.49 -8.47 -3.09
CA ILE A 18 10.89 -7.33 -2.25
C ILE A 18 11.02 -7.77 -0.79
N HIS A 19 10.09 -8.59 -0.28
CA HIS A 19 10.16 -9.15 1.06
C HIS A 19 11.45 -9.96 1.25
N ASP A 20 11.77 -10.86 0.33
CA ASP A 20 12.97 -11.70 0.41
C ASP A 20 14.25 -10.87 0.30
N ALA A 21 14.27 -9.84 -0.54
CA ALA A 21 15.40 -8.93 -0.64
C ALA A 21 15.62 -8.13 0.66
N LEU A 22 14.55 -7.65 1.28
CA LEU A 22 14.61 -6.96 2.58
C LEU A 22 15.10 -7.91 3.67
N ALA A 23 14.53 -9.12 3.76
CA ALA A 23 14.91 -10.12 4.73
C ALA A 23 16.39 -10.51 4.59
N ASN A 24 16.83 -10.75 3.35
CA ASN A 24 18.22 -11.07 3.04
C ASN A 24 19.18 -9.96 3.47
N SER A 25 18.81 -8.69 3.21
CA SER A 25 19.66 -7.54 3.53
C SER A 25 19.71 -7.25 5.04
N ILE A 26 18.59 -7.38 5.75
CA ILE A 26 18.49 -7.09 7.19
C ILE A 26 19.14 -8.20 8.03
N PHE A 27 19.01 -9.45 7.63
CA PHE A 27 19.51 -10.60 8.37
C PHE A 27 20.88 -11.12 7.89
N ASP A 28 21.49 -10.46 6.91
CA ASP A 28 22.74 -10.91 6.29
C ASP A 28 22.61 -12.33 5.71
N GLY A 29 21.48 -12.63 5.11
CA GLY A 29 21.14 -13.89 4.46
C GLY A 29 19.77 -14.44 4.85
N LEU A 30 19.06 -15.04 3.87
CA LEU A 30 17.75 -15.67 4.09
C LEU A 30 17.81 -16.84 5.07
N GLU A 31 18.93 -17.56 5.14
CA GLU A 31 19.11 -18.66 6.09
C GLU A 31 19.01 -18.15 7.54
N ASN A 32 19.65 -17.02 7.84
CA ASN A 32 19.60 -16.41 9.16
C ASN A 32 18.18 -15.92 9.50
N TYR A 33 17.49 -15.36 8.51
CA TYR A 33 16.09 -14.97 8.65
C TYR A 33 15.19 -16.18 8.98
N HIS A 34 15.36 -17.29 8.27
CA HIS A 34 14.59 -18.50 8.53
C HIS A 34 14.88 -19.08 9.92
N LYS A 35 16.15 -19.08 10.37
CA LYS A 35 16.51 -19.46 11.74
C LYS A 35 15.82 -18.58 12.77
N PHE A 36 15.78 -17.27 12.53
CA PHE A 36 15.06 -16.33 13.40
C PHE A 36 13.56 -16.65 13.44
N LEU A 37 12.91 -16.86 12.29
CA LEU A 37 11.47 -17.18 12.22
C LEU A 37 11.13 -18.48 12.98
N TYR A 38 11.99 -19.49 12.87
CA TYR A 38 11.79 -20.76 13.58
C TYR A 38 11.85 -20.61 15.10
N MET A 39 12.64 -19.66 15.59
CA MET A 39 12.84 -19.41 17.02
C MET A 39 11.92 -18.30 17.57
N ALA A 40 11.40 -17.44 16.71
CA ALA A 40 10.61 -16.28 17.11
C ALA A 40 9.19 -16.69 17.52
N PRO A 41 8.62 -16.06 18.54
CA PRO A 41 7.21 -16.23 18.85
C PRO A 41 6.32 -15.78 17.68
N GLU A 42 5.29 -16.56 17.36
CA GLU A 42 4.38 -16.32 16.23
C GLU A 42 3.78 -14.92 16.25
N PHE A 43 3.43 -14.39 17.42
CA PHE A 43 2.83 -13.04 17.53
C PHE A 43 3.77 -11.91 17.10
N LEU A 44 5.08 -12.12 16.95
CA LEU A 44 6.00 -11.08 16.47
C LEU A 44 5.66 -10.64 15.05
N SER A 45 5.17 -11.53 14.20
CA SER A 45 4.77 -11.20 12.84
C SER A 45 3.62 -10.19 12.77
N THR A 46 2.80 -10.13 13.81
CA THR A 46 1.66 -9.20 13.94
C THR A 46 1.97 -7.97 14.79
N ALA A 47 3.14 -7.90 15.39
CA ALA A 47 3.52 -6.89 16.38
C ALA A 47 3.53 -5.44 15.85
N GLY A 48 3.79 -5.24 14.56
CA GLY A 48 3.71 -3.92 13.91
C GLY A 48 2.29 -3.50 13.53
N LEU A 49 1.29 -4.37 13.64
CA LEU A 49 -0.10 -4.12 13.29
C LEU A 49 -0.84 -3.44 14.45
N ASN A 50 -1.63 -2.40 14.16
CA ASN A 50 -2.22 -1.57 15.21
C ASN A 50 -3.25 -2.33 16.06
N SER A 51 -4.34 -2.76 15.57
CA SER A 51 -5.49 -3.24 16.37
C SER A 51 -5.79 -4.72 16.22
N GLU A 52 -5.13 -5.40 15.30
CA GLU A 52 -5.44 -6.79 14.93
C GLU A 52 -4.42 -7.79 15.50
N SER A 53 -3.56 -7.34 16.41
CA SER A 53 -2.63 -8.23 17.09
C SER A 53 -3.39 -9.15 18.04
N VAL A 54 -3.07 -10.44 17.99
CA VAL A 54 -3.57 -11.47 18.93
C VAL A 54 -3.11 -11.18 20.37
N VAL A 55 -2.10 -10.34 20.53
CA VAL A 55 -1.49 -9.99 21.81
C VAL A 55 -1.83 -8.54 22.17
N SER A 56 -2.22 -8.30 23.42
CA SER A 56 -2.49 -6.95 23.90
C SER A 56 -1.27 -6.04 23.78
N LYS A 57 -1.50 -4.74 23.65
CA LYS A 57 -0.44 -3.73 23.58
C LYS A 57 0.50 -3.81 24.81
N GLU A 58 -0.05 -4.02 25.98
CA GLU A 58 0.69 -4.12 27.24
C GLU A 58 1.64 -5.32 27.22
N THR A 59 1.13 -6.48 26.80
CA THR A 59 1.94 -7.71 26.66
C THR A 59 3.05 -7.51 25.64
N PHE A 60 2.74 -6.86 24.50
CA PHE A 60 3.75 -6.57 23.50
C PHE A 60 4.84 -5.63 24.01
N VAL A 61 4.48 -4.56 24.74
CA VAL A 61 5.44 -3.62 25.34
C VAL A 61 6.34 -4.35 26.35
N LEU A 62 5.77 -5.21 27.21
CA LEU A 62 6.54 -6.01 28.16
C LEU A 62 7.51 -6.95 27.45
N PHE A 63 7.10 -7.57 26.34
CA PHE A 63 7.98 -8.40 25.53
C PHE A 63 9.14 -7.58 24.96
N ILE A 64 8.86 -6.43 24.33
CA ILE A 64 9.90 -5.56 23.77
C ILE A 64 10.88 -5.11 24.86
N ASP A 65 10.39 -4.69 26.02
CA ASP A 65 11.26 -4.29 27.14
C ASP A 65 12.19 -5.41 27.61
N LYS A 66 11.67 -6.63 27.64
CA LYS A 66 12.44 -7.83 28.05
C LYS A 66 13.50 -8.21 27.01
N PHE A 67 13.21 -8.05 25.72
CA PHE A 67 14.07 -8.48 24.62
C PHE A 67 14.74 -7.34 23.87
N LYS A 68 14.66 -6.10 24.36
CA LYS A 68 15.22 -4.92 23.70
C LYS A 68 16.73 -4.98 23.42
N GLY A 69 17.47 -5.83 24.10
CA GLY A 69 18.88 -6.07 23.86
C GLY A 69 19.18 -7.11 22.76
N HIS A 70 18.17 -7.81 22.26
CA HIS A 70 18.33 -8.85 21.25
C HIS A 70 18.27 -8.27 19.84
N THR A 71 19.43 -8.23 19.19
CA THR A 71 19.58 -7.67 17.83
C THR A 71 18.63 -8.32 16.83
N ASP A 72 18.49 -9.66 16.85
CA ASP A 72 17.64 -10.35 15.87
C ASP A 72 16.15 -10.08 16.07
N VAL A 73 15.70 -9.86 17.31
CA VAL A 73 14.32 -9.41 17.57
C VAL A 73 14.10 -8.01 17.00
N ASN A 74 15.05 -7.11 17.18
CA ASN A 74 14.99 -5.77 16.63
C ASN A 74 15.02 -5.75 15.08
N LYS A 75 15.85 -6.64 14.48
CA LYS A 75 15.86 -6.87 13.01
C LYS A 75 14.50 -7.36 12.53
N GLY A 76 13.92 -8.35 13.21
CA GLY A 76 12.62 -8.92 12.87
C GLY A 76 11.49 -7.90 12.93
N LEU A 77 11.40 -7.11 14.00
CA LEU A 77 10.40 -6.07 14.15
C LEU A 77 10.51 -4.98 13.07
N TYR A 78 11.73 -4.58 12.75
CA TYR A 78 11.97 -3.62 11.68
C TYR A 78 11.60 -4.19 10.30
N LEU A 79 11.97 -5.44 10.02
CA LEU A 79 11.57 -6.13 8.80
C LEU A 79 10.04 -6.21 8.68
N PHE A 80 9.33 -6.56 9.75
CA PHE A 80 7.87 -6.64 9.73
C PHE A 80 7.21 -5.29 9.46
N ASP A 81 7.77 -4.19 9.98
CA ASP A 81 7.32 -2.84 9.63
C ASP A 81 7.52 -2.54 8.13
N CYS A 82 8.66 -2.94 7.55
CA CYS A 82 8.91 -2.81 6.11
C CYS A 82 7.93 -3.67 5.29
N CYS A 83 7.73 -4.93 5.69
CA CYS A 83 6.82 -5.86 5.03
C CYS A 83 5.38 -5.34 5.06
N LYS A 84 4.97 -4.63 6.12
CA LYS A 84 3.66 -3.98 6.17
C LYS A 84 3.48 -2.92 5.08
N ILE A 85 4.53 -2.15 4.77
CA ILE A 85 4.48 -1.18 3.66
C ILE A 85 4.30 -1.93 2.34
N VAL A 86 5.05 -3.03 2.14
CA VAL A 86 4.92 -3.89 0.94
C VAL A 86 3.52 -4.45 0.82
N SER A 87 2.93 -4.98 1.91
CA SER A 87 1.55 -5.47 1.93
C SER A 87 0.55 -4.35 1.60
N SER A 88 0.76 -3.14 2.11
CA SER A 88 -0.11 -2.00 1.78
C SER A 88 -0.06 -1.64 0.29
N ILE A 89 1.12 -1.74 -0.36
CA ILE A 89 1.26 -1.58 -1.81
C ILE A 89 0.47 -2.66 -2.56
N GLN A 90 0.60 -3.92 -2.14
CA GLN A 90 -0.08 -5.06 -2.72
C GLN A 90 -1.61 -4.89 -2.62
N GLU A 91 -2.12 -4.58 -1.43
CA GLU A 91 -3.54 -4.38 -1.18
C GLU A 91 -4.11 -3.19 -1.97
N CYS A 92 -3.46 -2.03 -1.92
CA CYS A 92 -3.90 -0.87 -2.70
C CYS A 92 -3.94 -1.17 -4.21
N SER A 93 -2.95 -1.91 -4.73
CA SER A 93 -2.93 -2.29 -6.14
C SER A 93 -4.11 -3.18 -6.51
N LYS A 94 -4.44 -4.17 -5.65
CA LYS A 94 -5.59 -5.06 -5.83
C LYS A 94 -6.91 -4.29 -5.75
N GLU A 95 -7.04 -3.37 -4.78
CA GLU A 95 -8.22 -2.54 -4.62
C GLU A 95 -8.46 -1.63 -5.84
N VAL A 96 -7.42 -0.98 -6.37
CA VAL A 96 -7.54 -0.17 -7.59
C VAL A 96 -8.07 -1.01 -8.76
N LEU A 97 -7.53 -2.22 -8.96
CA LEU A 97 -7.99 -3.12 -10.02
C LEU A 97 -9.44 -3.58 -9.80
N GLN A 98 -9.83 -3.83 -8.55
CA GLN A 98 -11.20 -4.21 -8.21
C GLN A 98 -12.19 -3.06 -8.44
N LEU A 99 -11.86 -1.87 -7.94
CA LEU A 99 -12.68 -0.66 -8.14
C LEU A 99 -12.83 -0.32 -9.63
N GLN A 100 -11.76 -0.47 -10.42
CA GLN A 100 -11.83 -0.31 -11.86
C GLN A 100 -12.78 -1.33 -12.52
N GLY A 101 -12.73 -2.57 -12.08
CA GLY A 101 -13.65 -3.61 -12.55
C GLY A 101 -15.11 -3.27 -12.23
N GLU A 102 -15.38 -2.81 -11.01
CA GLU A 102 -16.69 -2.40 -10.56
C GLU A 102 -17.19 -1.15 -11.31
N PHE A 103 -16.31 -0.19 -11.57
CA PHE A 103 -16.62 0.99 -12.38
C PHE A 103 -17.11 0.60 -13.78
N TYR A 104 -16.37 -0.25 -14.48
CA TYR A 104 -16.76 -0.69 -15.82
C TYR A 104 -18.00 -1.61 -15.82
N TYR A 105 -18.17 -2.42 -14.79
CA TYR A 105 -19.39 -3.19 -14.60
C TYR A 105 -20.60 -2.26 -14.45
N THR A 106 -20.51 -1.29 -13.55
CA THR A 106 -21.57 -0.32 -13.29
C THR A 106 -21.89 0.49 -14.57
N LEU A 107 -20.85 0.95 -15.28
CA LEU A 107 -20.99 1.75 -16.50
C LEU A 107 -21.71 0.98 -17.62
N ASN A 108 -21.42 -0.30 -17.79
CA ASN A 108 -21.90 -1.05 -18.94
C ASN A 108 -23.19 -1.83 -18.69
N PHE A 109 -23.45 -2.26 -17.46
CA PHE A 109 -24.55 -3.16 -17.16
C PHE A 109 -25.69 -2.51 -16.36
N GLU A 110 -25.41 -1.68 -15.39
CA GLU A 110 -26.47 -1.07 -14.57
C GLU A 110 -27.47 -0.21 -15.35
N PRO A 111 -27.08 0.55 -16.40
CA PRO A 111 -28.05 1.28 -17.21
C PRO A 111 -29.10 0.41 -17.91
N LEU A 112 -28.81 -0.89 -18.10
CA LEU A 112 -29.78 -1.84 -18.65
C LEU A 112 -30.93 -2.15 -17.67
N PHE A 113 -30.65 -2.10 -16.37
CA PHE A 113 -31.61 -2.37 -15.31
C PHE A 113 -32.24 -1.11 -14.74
N PHE A 114 -31.51 0.00 -14.82
CA PHE A 114 -31.94 1.32 -14.36
C PHE A 114 -31.89 2.31 -15.51
N PRO A 115 -32.81 2.21 -16.49
CA PRO A 115 -32.83 3.10 -17.63
C PRO A 115 -33.02 4.53 -17.16
N ASN A 116 -32.40 5.44 -17.90
CA ASN A 116 -32.53 6.86 -17.63
C ASN A 116 -33.99 7.29 -17.76
N ILE A 117 -34.49 7.96 -16.75
CA ILE A 117 -35.80 8.63 -16.83
C ILE A 117 -35.56 9.93 -17.61
N GLU A 118 -36.16 10.02 -18.82
CA GLU A 118 -36.21 11.26 -19.56
C GLU A 118 -37.54 11.93 -19.21
N GLU A 119 -37.47 13.20 -18.81
CA GLU A 119 -38.65 14.02 -18.62
C GLU A 119 -39.11 14.57 -19.97
N GLU A 120 -40.40 14.91 -20.11
CA GLU A 120 -41.01 15.34 -21.37
C GLU A 120 -40.36 16.59 -21.99
N ASP A 121 -39.72 17.41 -21.16
CA ASP A 121 -38.99 18.63 -21.59
C ASP A 121 -37.52 18.39 -21.92
N GLY A 122 -37.03 17.15 -21.78
CA GLY A 122 -35.65 16.78 -22.03
C GLY A 122 -34.66 17.27 -20.96
N ILE A 123 -35.14 17.90 -19.89
CA ILE A 123 -34.30 18.42 -18.80
C ILE A 123 -34.30 17.40 -17.65
N ARG A 124 -33.10 17.01 -17.21
CA ARG A 124 -32.93 16.15 -16.04
C ARG A 124 -32.67 17.00 -14.82
N TYR A 125 -33.56 16.89 -13.86
CA TYR A 125 -33.38 17.52 -12.55
C TYR A 125 -32.81 16.58 -11.47
N VAL A 126 -32.73 15.30 -11.73
CA VAL A 126 -32.30 14.29 -10.76
C VAL A 126 -31.10 13.51 -11.27
N THR A 127 -30.03 13.48 -10.47
CA THR A 127 -28.86 12.64 -10.76
C THR A 127 -29.25 11.18 -10.64
N SER A 128 -29.03 10.40 -11.70
CA SER A 128 -29.26 8.97 -11.67
C SER A 128 -28.43 8.31 -10.56
N PRO A 129 -28.97 7.34 -9.79
CA PRO A 129 -28.20 6.55 -8.82
C PRO A 129 -26.95 5.91 -9.42
N VAL A 130 -27.04 5.48 -10.69
CA VAL A 130 -25.89 4.91 -11.44
C VAL A 130 -24.79 5.94 -11.62
N VAL A 131 -25.13 7.17 -11.99
CA VAL A 131 -24.17 8.27 -12.16
C VAL A 131 -23.49 8.58 -10.82
N THR A 132 -24.26 8.67 -9.75
CA THR A 132 -23.71 8.91 -8.40
C THR A 132 -22.73 7.80 -7.99
N LYS A 133 -23.08 6.53 -8.25
CA LYS A 133 -22.19 5.39 -7.98
C LYS A 133 -20.91 5.45 -8.81
N LEU A 134 -21.01 5.81 -10.10
CA LEU A 134 -19.84 5.94 -10.98
C LEU A 134 -18.88 7.04 -10.48
N PHE A 135 -19.39 8.20 -10.07
CA PHE A 135 -18.56 9.26 -9.50
C PHE A 135 -17.89 8.83 -8.19
N ALA A 136 -18.62 8.13 -7.32
CA ALA A 136 -18.05 7.61 -6.08
C ALA A 136 -16.93 6.61 -6.36
N LEU A 137 -17.14 5.65 -7.26
CA LEU A 137 -16.13 4.66 -7.65
C LEU A 137 -14.89 5.34 -8.25
N LEU A 138 -15.09 6.30 -9.15
CA LEU A 138 -13.99 7.08 -9.74
C LEU A 138 -13.20 7.82 -8.66
N GLY A 139 -13.89 8.48 -7.73
CA GLY A 139 -13.26 9.14 -6.60
C GLY A 139 -12.39 8.20 -5.76
N PHE A 140 -12.92 7.03 -5.42
CA PHE A 140 -12.16 6.02 -4.68
C PHE A 140 -10.96 5.49 -5.46
N ILE A 141 -11.05 5.31 -6.78
CA ILE A 141 -9.92 4.91 -7.62
C ILE A 141 -8.79 5.94 -7.49
N TYR A 142 -9.06 7.22 -7.65
CA TYR A 142 -8.02 8.26 -7.55
C TYR A 142 -7.42 8.37 -6.14
N ILE A 143 -8.24 8.26 -5.09
CA ILE A 143 -7.75 8.25 -3.71
C ILE A 143 -6.81 7.06 -3.47
N ARG A 144 -7.16 5.86 -3.95
CA ARG A 144 -6.34 4.66 -3.78
C ARG A 144 -5.07 4.69 -4.63
N MET A 145 -5.14 5.22 -5.85
CA MET A 145 -3.95 5.44 -6.67
C MET A 145 -2.96 6.39 -6.00
N TYR A 146 -3.44 7.47 -5.39
CA TYR A 146 -2.56 8.38 -4.66
C TYR A 146 -1.96 7.72 -3.42
N SER A 147 -2.76 6.96 -2.66
CA SER A 147 -2.26 6.19 -1.51
C SER A 147 -1.18 5.18 -1.92
N LEU A 148 -1.34 4.55 -3.09
CA LEU A 148 -0.33 3.65 -3.65
C LEU A 148 0.99 4.38 -3.93
N LEU A 149 0.94 5.59 -4.51
CA LEU A 149 2.12 6.42 -4.72
C LEU A 149 2.82 6.79 -3.41
N ASP A 150 2.05 7.11 -2.35
CA ASP A 150 2.59 7.38 -1.02
C ASP A 150 3.33 6.16 -0.45
N TYR A 151 2.74 4.97 -0.53
CA TYR A 151 3.37 3.73 -0.02
C TYR A 151 4.61 3.35 -0.82
N ILE A 152 4.59 3.47 -2.15
CA ILE A 152 5.76 3.21 -3.00
C ILE A 152 6.90 4.19 -2.65
N THR A 153 6.58 5.46 -2.48
CA THR A 153 7.58 6.47 -2.10
C THR A 153 8.19 6.17 -0.74
N LYS A 154 7.35 5.81 0.23
CA LYS A 154 7.80 5.43 1.57
C LYS A 154 8.72 4.21 1.54
N LEU A 155 8.35 3.19 0.78
CA LEU A 155 9.16 1.99 0.61
C LEU A 155 10.52 2.32 -0.05
N ALA A 156 10.51 3.12 -1.11
CA ALA A 156 11.74 3.53 -1.81
C ALA A 156 12.69 4.30 -0.90
N ILE A 157 12.18 5.26 -0.12
CA ILE A 157 12.98 6.01 0.85
C ILE A 157 13.58 5.06 1.90
N GLU A 158 12.80 4.09 2.38
CA GLU A 158 13.26 3.14 3.38
C GLU A 158 14.32 2.19 2.83
N ILE A 159 14.16 1.69 1.61
CA ILE A 159 15.14 0.82 0.96
C ILE A 159 16.47 1.56 0.71
N GLU A 160 16.42 2.82 0.28
CA GLU A 160 17.63 3.62 0.07
C GLU A 160 18.35 3.99 1.36
N ASN A 161 17.65 3.99 2.49
CA ASN A 161 18.17 4.32 3.82
C ASN A 161 18.03 3.15 4.79
N LEU A 162 18.20 1.93 4.31
CA LEU A 162 17.98 0.71 5.09
C LEU A 162 18.82 0.74 6.37
N LYS A 163 18.20 0.43 7.50
CA LYS A 163 18.88 0.38 8.79
C LYS A 163 19.96 -0.68 8.79
N THR A 164 21.13 -0.32 9.32
CA THR A 164 22.28 -1.21 9.49
C THR A 164 22.59 -1.51 10.96
N GLN A 165 22.02 -0.73 11.88
CA GLN A 165 22.25 -0.90 13.33
C GLN A 165 20.94 -1.23 14.04
N PHE A 166 20.92 -2.32 14.76
CA PHE A 166 19.74 -2.89 15.42
C PHE A 166 19.93 -3.05 16.93
N SER A 167 20.66 -2.12 17.57
CA SER A 167 20.82 -2.10 19.03
C SER A 167 19.50 -1.83 19.76
N SER A 168 18.54 -1.19 19.08
CA SER A 168 17.20 -0.96 19.59
C SER A 168 16.19 -0.94 18.44
N TYR A 169 14.94 -1.33 18.75
CA TYR A 169 13.83 -1.20 17.83
C TYR A 169 13.15 0.16 17.99
N VAL A 170 13.00 0.85 16.88
CA VAL A 170 12.15 2.03 16.76
C VAL A 170 11.17 1.75 15.63
N LYS A 171 9.88 1.73 15.96
CA LYS A 171 8.81 1.50 15.00
C LYS A 171 8.93 2.48 13.83
N LEU A 172 8.81 1.97 12.61
CA LEU A 172 8.64 2.81 11.43
C LEU A 172 7.32 3.55 11.57
N THR A 173 7.40 4.76 12.09
CA THR A 173 6.22 5.62 12.10
C THR A 173 5.92 6.03 10.66
N SER A 174 4.63 6.09 10.32
CA SER A 174 4.15 6.65 9.06
C SER A 174 4.50 8.15 8.91
N LYS A 175 5.46 8.64 9.70
CA LYS A 175 5.89 10.02 9.68
C LYS A 175 6.34 10.42 8.29
N ASN A 176 5.42 11.11 7.60
CA ASN A 176 5.71 12.13 6.62
C ASN A 176 6.38 11.70 5.30
N SER A 177 6.41 10.43 4.94
CA SER A 177 6.79 10.05 3.58
C SER A 177 5.54 10.02 2.72
N GLN A 178 5.25 11.12 2.06
CA GLN A 178 4.20 11.27 1.06
C GLN A 178 4.85 11.28 -0.33
N TYR A 179 4.07 11.11 -1.37
CA TYR A 179 4.56 11.19 -2.75
C TYR A 179 5.26 12.53 -3.04
N GLY A 180 4.90 13.61 -2.38
CA GLY A 180 5.62 14.90 -2.41
C GLY A 180 7.09 14.81 -2.00
N ASP A 181 7.47 13.80 -1.22
CA ASP A 181 8.86 13.54 -0.79
C ASP A 181 9.71 12.81 -1.85
N LYS A 182 9.18 12.52 -3.02
CA LYS A 182 9.86 11.81 -4.13
C LYS A 182 11.23 12.40 -4.50
N LYS A 183 11.43 13.69 -4.25
CA LYS A 183 12.73 14.37 -4.49
C LYS A 183 13.86 13.82 -3.61
N LYS A 184 13.53 13.12 -2.51
CA LYS A 184 14.49 12.50 -1.60
C LYS A 184 14.96 11.13 -2.07
N VAL A 185 14.28 10.56 -3.07
CA VAL A 185 14.56 9.23 -3.64
C VAL A 185 15.50 9.37 -4.81
N SER A 186 16.60 8.62 -4.82
CA SER A 186 17.57 8.64 -5.92
C SER A 186 16.97 8.22 -7.26
N LEU A 187 15.96 7.30 -7.21
CA LEU A 187 15.17 6.88 -8.36
C LEU A 187 14.41 8.01 -9.07
N ASN A 188 14.28 9.19 -8.43
CA ASN A 188 13.69 10.37 -9.07
C ASN A 188 14.47 10.82 -10.32
N ASN A 189 15.74 10.47 -10.40
CA ASN A 189 16.60 10.78 -11.55
C ASN A 189 16.45 9.80 -12.71
N TYR A 190 15.72 8.69 -12.54
CA TYR A 190 15.51 7.70 -13.59
C TYR A 190 14.31 8.04 -14.44
N LYS A 191 14.57 8.27 -15.73
CA LYS A 191 13.54 8.51 -16.73
C LYS A 191 12.59 7.31 -16.85
N GLY A 192 11.29 7.57 -16.86
CA GLY A 192 10.24 6.53 -16.89
C GLY A 192 9.93 5.90 -15.55
N SER A 193 10.52 6.38 -14.44
CA SER A 193 10.13 5.95 -13.10
C SER A 193 8.80 6.58 -12.67
N LEU A 194 8.14 5.99 -11.67
CA LEU A 194 6.94 6.57 -11.04
C LEU A 194 7.21 7.92 -10.35
N PHE A 195 8.48 8.25 -10.12
CA PHE A 195 8.91 9.49 -9.49
C PHE A 195 9.16 10.61 -10.49
N GLU A 196 9.22 10.29 -11.79
CA GLU A 196 9.29 11.29 -12.85
C GLU A 196 7.96 12.06 -12.92
N GLN A 197 8.07 13.36 -13.11
CA GLN A 197 6.87 14.19 -13.31
C GLN A 197 6.25 13.84 -14.67
N CYS A 198 5.02 13.33 -14.66
CA CYS A 198 4.27 13.05 -15.87
C CYS A 198 2.82 13.54 -15.75
N PRO A 199 2.15 13.83 -16.89
CA PRO A 199 0.79 14.37 -16.88
C PRO A 199 -0.21 13.51 -16.13
N PHE A 200 -0.13 12.19 -16.26
CA PHE A 200 -1.03 11.25 -15.60
C PHE A 200 -0.92 11.32 -14.05
N ILE A 201 0.28 11.38 -13.53
CA ILE A 201 0.48 11.50 -12.07
C ILE A 201 0.02 12.86 -11.55
N ASN A 202 0.25 13.94 -12.30
CA ASN A 202 -0.26 15.26 -11.97
C ASN A 202 -1.81 15.28 -11.96
N GLU A 203 -2.45 14.54 -12.87
CA GLU A 203 -3.90 14.37 -12.90
C GLU A 203 -4.39 13.64 -11.64
N ILE A 204 -3.76 12.52 -11.25
CA ILE A 204 -4.10 11.80 -10.01
C ILE A 204 -4.06 12.75 -8.80
N GLU A 205 -3.00 13.53 -8.68
CA GLU A 205 -2.82 14.48 -7.58
C GLU A 205 -3.89 15.59 -7.60
N SER A 206 -4.16 16.16 -8.78
CA SER A 206 -5.16 17.21 -8.98
C SER A 206 -6.56 16.71 -8.64
N VAL A 207 -6.98 15.58 -9.20
CA VAL A 207 -8.32 15.03 -8.98
C VAL A 207 -8.51 14.62 -7.52
N ARG A 208 -7.51 13.96 -6.91
CA ARG A 208 -7.57 13.63 -5.48
C ARG A 208 -7.77 14.86 -4.60
N ASN A 209 -7.06 15.95 -4.88
CA ASN A 209 -7.20 17.18 -4.12
C ASN A 209 -8.59 17.80 -4.26
N HIS A 210 -9.18 17.75 -5.46
CA HIS A 210 -10.55 18.21 -5.69
C HIS A 210 -11.63 17.37 -5.00
N ILE A 211 -11.38 16.07 -4.80
CA ILE A 211 -12.33 15.16 -4.16
C ILE A 211 -12.32 15.33 -2.64
N ILE A 212 -11.16 15.65 -2.06
CA ILE A 212 -10.99 15.72 -0.60
C ILE A 212 -11.29 17.11 -0.04
N HIS A 213 -11.16 18.16 -0.87
CA HIS A 213 -11.39 19.56 -0.52
C HIS A 213 -12.58 20.14 -1.25
#